data_bbf8531a708b6cd7dfa016f645664d4b
#
_entry.id   bbf8531a708b6cd7dfa016f645664d4b
#
_cell.length_a   1.000
_cell.length_b   1.000
_cell.length_c   1.000
_cell.angle_alpha   90.00
_cell.angle_beta   90.00
_cell.angle_gamma   90.00
#
_symmetry.space_group_name_H-M   'P 1'
#
loop_
_entity.id
_entity.type
_entity.pdbx_description
1 polymer ?
#
loop_
_entity_poly.entity_id
_entity_poly.type
_entity_poly.pdbx_seq_one_letter_code
_entity_poly.pdbx_strand_id
1 'polypeptide(L)'
;MIERLIVQSRSPFEIHHILTGLADTPKTDVEVDLYLPEGEGPFGCVLALHGSIGWADHHQDHVNEWIKAGLAVCKVHSFTSRSIDSTVDDQLSVTHAMMLVDAFNTRAVLVKDPRIAKVGIAGWSLGGTVALYSAWSPLTEVLGAPFAAHLPFYPAAHLRPEIQNWSDSPILILHGEADDWTPLHFVEGLVPQLPNATLHVYPNAHHSFDCGKELTWLPKAVHLNKRTARIDKNGHMSGNLFWGIRWPLNQRWQRRWVIRILRNRGAHVQGDPTARADALKRAREFFIQQLG
;
A
#
# COMPACT_ATOMS: atom_id res chain seq x y z
N MET A 1 -22.25 -9.97 6.36
CA MET A 1 -22.96 -8.66 6.32
C MET A 1 -22.00 -7.61 5.77
N ILE A 2 -22.49 -6.64 4.98
CA ILE A 2 -21.65 -5.53 4.46
C ILE A 2 -22.22 -4.22 5.00
N GLU A 3 -21.36 -3.43 5.62
CA GLU A 3 -21.71 -2.11 6.16
C GLU A 3 -20.87 -1.05 5.45
N ARG A 4 -21.49 -0.01 4.92
CA ARG A 4 -20.80 1.15 4.36
C ARG A 4 -20.66 2.24 5.41
N LEU A 5 -19.44 2.68 5.65
CA LEU A 5 -19.11 3.72 6.61
C LEU A 5 -18.42 4.89 5.90
N ILE A 6 -18.52 6.07 6.51
CA ILE A 6 -17.77 7.26 6.08
C ILE A 6 -16.72 7.57 7.15
N VAL A 7 -15.48 7.63 6.76
CA VAL A 7 -14.33 7.93 7.63
C VAL A 7 -13.80 9.32 7.29
N GLN A 8 -13.75 10.20 8.27
CA GLN A 8 -13.13 11.51 8.09
C GLN A 8 -11.61 11.35 7.93
N SER A 9 -11.09 11.86 6.83
CA SER A 9 -9.70 11.79 6.44
C SER A 9 -9.16 13.14 5.98
N ARG A 10 -7.95 13.13 5.45
CA ARG A 10 -7.27 14.30 4.86
C ARG A 10 -6.49 13.90 3.63
N SER A 11 -6.14 14.89 2.80
CA SER A 11 -5.43 14.68 1.53
C SER A 11 -4.04 15.35 1.51
N PRO A 12 -3.08 14.90 2.36
CA PRO A 12 -1.70 15.36 2.29
C PRO A 12 -1.07 14.90 0.97
N PHE A 13 -0.36 15.78 0.27
CA PHE A 13 0.31 15.38 -0.97
C PHE A 13 1.55 14.50 -0.71
N GLU A 14 2.23 14.73 0.42
CA GLU A 14 3.49 14.06 0.77
C GLU A 14 3.62 13.74 2.25
N ILE A 15 4.58 12.86 2.58
CA ILE A 15 4.85 12.40 3.95
C ILE A 15 5.17 13.57 4.88
N HIS A 16 5.92 14.60 4.44
CA HIS A 16 6.22 15.76 5.28
C HIS A 16 4.96 16.50 5.72
N HIS A 17 3.91 16.55 4.91
CA HIS A 17 2.63 17.14 5.34
C HIS A 17 1.98 16.31 6.46
N ILE A 18 2.20 14.99 6.48
CA ILE A 18 1.73 14.14 7.58
C ILE A 18 2.49 14.49 8.86
N LEU A 19 3.83 14.53 8.78
CA LEU A 19 4.70 14.68 9.95
C LEU A 19 4.70 16.11 10.54
N THR A 20 4.46 17.13 9.72
CA THR A 20 4.68 18.53 10.13
C THR A 20 3.45 19.43 10.05
N GLY A 21 2.40 19.06 9.32
CA GLY A 21 1.27 19.96 9.07
C GLY A 21 0.00 19.26 8.57
N LEU A 22 -0.31 18.06 9.09
CA LEU A 22 -1.49 17.31 8.66
C LEU A 22 -2.78 18.10 8.82
N ALA A 23 -2.91 18.88 9.88
CA ALA A 23 -4.09 19.70 10.17
C ALA A 23 -4.41 20.74 9.10
N ASP A 24 -3.40 21.19 8.34
CA ASP A 24 -3.52 22.21 7.29
C ASP A 24 -3.84 21.62 5.92
N THR A 25 -3.91 20.28 5.82
CA THR A 25 -4.23 19.60 4.55
C THR A 25 -5.74 19.52 4.31
N PRO A 26 -6.19 19.42 3.05
CA PRO A 26 -7.61 19.35 2.71
C PRO A 26 -8.31 18.17 3.42
N LYS A 27 -9.49 18.41 3.98
CA LYS A 27 -10.35 17.37 4.53
C LYS A 27 -10.95 16.54 3.39
N THR A 28 -11.18 15.27 3.66
CA THR A 28 -11.78 14.33 2.71
C THR A 28 -12.59 13.30 3.50
N ASP A 29 -13.81 13.05 3.08
CA ASP A 29 -14.60 11.93 3.59
C ASP A 29 -14.31 10.70 2.74
N VAL A 30 -13.89 9.61 3.37
CA VAL A 30 -13.49 8.37 2.70
C VAL A 30 -14.54 7.30 2.96
N GLU A 31 -15.10 6.76 1.88
CA GLU A 31 -15.99 5.62 1.96
C GLU A 31 -15.20 4.35 2.24
N VAL A 32 -15.74 3.50 3.12
CA VAL A 32 -15.19 2.17 3.41
C VAL A 32 -16.32 1.15 3.48
N ASP A 33 -16.07 -0.06 2.99
CA ASP A 33 -17.00 -1.19 3.10
C ASP A 33 -16.44 -2.18 4.13
N LEU A 34 -17.14 -2.34 5.26
CA LEU A 34 -16.82 -3.32 6.29
C LEU A 34 -17.61 -4.60 6.06
N TYR A 35 -16.91 -5.68 5.77
CA TYR A 35 -17.42 -7.03 5.63
C TYR A 35 -17.23 -7.78 6.94
N LEU A 36 -18.29 -8.22 7.55
CA LEU A 36 -18.24 -9.06 8.76
C LEU A 36 -18.50 -10.52 8.37
N PRO A 37 -17.69 -11.49 8.85
CA PRO A 37 -17.96 -12.90 8.69
C PRO A 37 -19.19 -13.32 9.49
N GLU A 38 -19.62 -14.57 9.33
CA GLU A 38 -20.62 -15.18 10.19
C GLU A 38 -20.05 -15.49 11.58
N GLY A 39 -20.90 -15.42 12.60
CA GLY A 39 -20.53 -15.73 13.99
C GLY A 39 -20.54 -14.51 14.92
N GLU A 40 -20.12 -14.76 16.15
CA GLU A 40 -20.00 -13.74 17.20
C GLU A 40 -18.54 -13.31 17.30
N GLY A 41 -18.27 -12.00 17.15
CA GLY A 41 -16.94 -11.43 17.31
C GLY A 41 -16.40 -11.50 18.75
N PRO A 42 -15.29 -10.83 19.06
CA PRO A 42 -14.60 -9.89 18.18
C PRO A 42 -13.71 -10.60 17.15
N PHE A 43 -13.71 -10.09 15.90
CA PHE A 43 -12.97 -10.64 14.76
C PHE A 43 -11.62 -9.93 14.57
N GLY A 44 -10.59 -10.64 14.12
CA GLY A 44 -9.47 -10.03 13.45
C GLY A 44 -9.93 -9.36 12.14
N CYS A 45 -9.45 -8.17 11.83
CA CYS A 45 -9.88 -7.40 10.66
C CYS A 45 -8.69 -7.09 9.73
N VAL A 46 -8.86 -7.35 8.44
CA VAL A 46 -7.91 -6.96 7.39
C VAL A 46 -8.39 -5.65 6.76
N LEU A 47 -7.66 -4.55 6.98
CA LEU A 47 -7.85 -3.32 6.23
C LEU A 47 -7.18 -3.47 4.87
N ALA A 48 -7.93 -3.40 3.80
CA ALA A 48 -7.49 -3.67 2.44
C ALA A 48 -7.44 -2.40 1.58
N LEU A 49 -6.34 -2.23 0.81
CA LEU A 49 -6.05 -1.06 -0.03
C LEU A 49 -5.79 -1.49 -1.47
N HIS A 50 -6.51 -0.89 -2.42
CA HIS A 50 -6.36 -1.16 -3.85
C HIS A 50 -5.06 -0.61 -4.47
N GLY A 51 -4.73 -1.07 -5.68
CA GLY A 51 -3.63 -0.56 -6.50
C GLY A 51 -3.97 0.70 -7.32
N SER A 52 -3.06 1.08 -8.22
CA SER A 52 -3.20 2.27 -9.08
C SER A 52 -4.36 2.22 -10.08
N ILE A 53 -4.97 1.07 -10.30
CA ILE A 53 -6.17 0.88 -11.15
C ILE A 53 -7.48 0.88 -10.36
N GLY A 54 -7.44 1.16 -9.05
CA GLY A 54 -8.58 0.97 -8.16
C GLY A 54 -8.78 -0.49 -7.76
N TRP A 55 -9.99 -0.84 -7.32
CA TRP A 55 -10.37 -2.22 -6.99
C TRP A 55 -10.51 -3.08 -8.24
N ALA A 56 -10.06 -4.34 -8.16
CA ALA A 56 -10.12 -5.34 -9.23
C ALA A 56 -10.54 -6.71 -8.69
N ASP A 57 -10.94 -7.62 -9.59
CA ASP A 57 -11.51 -8.93 -9.23
C ASP A 57 -10.55 -9.77 -8.36
N HIS A 58 -9.26 -9.78 -8.68
CA HIS A 58 -8.28 -10.52 -7.89
C HIS A 58 -8.16 -10.01 -6.44
N HIS A 59 -8.36 -8.72 -6.19
CA HIS A 59 -8.44 -8.21 -4.83
C HIS A 59 -9.67 -8.77 -4.10
N GLN A 60 -10.81 -8.90 -4.80
CA GLN A 60 -12.03 -9.48 -4.23
C GLN A 60 -11.87 -10.97 -3.89
N ASP A 61 -11.05 -11.71 -4.63
CA ASP A 61 -10.76 -13.11 -4.32
C ASP A 61 -10.05 -13.23 -2.96
N HIS A 62 -9.05 -12.39 -2.67
CA HIS A 62 -8.41 -12.34 -1.37
C HIS A 62 -9.40 -11.94 -0.25
N VAL A 63 -10.23 -10.92 -0.49
CA VAL A 63 -11.28 -10.51 0.45
C VAL A 63 -12.20 -11.68 0.79
N ASN A 64 -12.67 -12.41 -0.22
CA ASN A 64 -13.55 -13.57 -0.04
C ASN A 64 -12.86 -14.69 0.77
N GLU A 65 -11.57 -14.96 0.51
CA GLU A 65 -10.82 -15.98 1.26
C GLU A 65 -10.62 -15.58 2.73
N TRP A 66 -10.37 -14.31 3.03
CA TRP A 66 -10.27 -13.84 4.42
C TRP A 66 -11.61 -13.92 5.15
N ILE A 67 -12.72 -13.52 4.50
CA ILE A 67 -14.07 -13.63 5.08
C ILE A 67 -14.44 -15.10 5.35
N LYS A 68 -14.15 -16.02 4.40
CA LYS A 68 -14.37 -17.47 4.60
C LYS A 68 -13.53 -18.04 5.74
N ALA A 69 -12.37 -17.42 6.02
CA ALA A 69 -11.49 -17.78 7.13
C ALA A 69 -11.92 -17.21 8.49
N GLY A 70 -13.06 -16.53 8.57
CA GLY A 70 -13.58 -15.93 9.81
C GLY A 70 -12.99 -14.57 10.15
N LEU A 71 -12.32 -13.90 9.22
CA LEU A 71 -11.78 -12.56 9.41
C LEU A 71 -12.76 -11.50 8.87
N ALA A 72 -12.89 -10.39 9.57
CA ALA A 72 -13.52 -9.20 9.02
C ALA A 72 -12.59 -8.56 7.98
N VAL A 73 -13.17 -7.88 6.99
CA VAL A 73 -12.40 -7.14 5.96
C VAL A 73 -12.98 -5.74 5.81
N CYS A 74 -12.11 -4.72 5.82
CA CYS A 74 -12.50 -3.34 5.54
C CYS A 74 -11.81 -2.85 4.26
N LYS A 75 -12.59 -2.66 3.19
CA LYS A 75 -12.11 -2.09 1.91
C LYS A 75 -12.16 -0.57 1.99
N VAL A 76 -11.03 0.09 1.71
CA VAL A 76 -10.93 1.56 1.70
C VAL A 76 -11.03 2.07 0.27
N HIS A 77 -11.94 3.00 0.00
CA HIS A 77 -12.22 3.53 -1.33
C HIS A 77 -11.53 4.90 -1.55
N SER A 78 -10.19 4.95 -1.40
CA SER A 78 -9.41 6.17 -1.48
C SER A 78 -9.56 6.94 -2.81
N PHE A 79 -9.77 6.24 -3.92
CA PHE A 79 -9.90 6.84 -5.26
C PHE A 79 -11.28 7.42 -5.49
N THR A 80 -12.32 6.59 -5.38
CA THR A 80 -13.71 7.03 -5.63
C THR A 80 -14.13 8.15 -4.70
N SER A 81 -13.67 8.15 -3.45
CA SER A 81 -13.87 9.23 -2.49
C SER A 81 -13.23 10.57 -2.91
N ARG A 82 -12.35 10.54 -3.92
CA ARG A 82 -11.73 11.73 -4.52
C ARG A 82 -12.10 11.92 -6.00
N SER A 83 -13.12 11.18 -6.48
CA SER A 83 -13.56 11.18 -7.89
C SER A 83 -12.43 10.85 -8.88
N ILE A 84 -11.59 9.88 -8.50
CA ILE A 84 -10.47 9.36 -9.29
C ILE A 84 -10.73 7.89 -9.59
N ASP A 85 -10.51 7.47 -10.84
CA ASP A 85 -10.64 6.07 -11.24
C ASP A 85 -9.29 5.35 -11.28
N SER A 86 -8.21 6.06 -11.63
CA SER A 86 -6.88 5.49 -11.80
C SER A 86 -5.78 6.53 -11.65
N THR A 87 -4.61 6.09 -11.15
CA THR A 87 -3.39 6.91 -11.09
C THR A 87 -2.25 6.32 -11.93
N VAL A 88 -2.54 5.37 -12.81
CA VAL A 88 -1.55 4.64 -13.64
C VAL A 88 -0.66 5.58 -14.45
N ASP A 89 -1.19 6.65 -14.98
CA ASP A 89 -0.52 7.58 -15.88
C ASP A 89 0.06 8.83 -15.21
N ASP A 90 -0.29 9.11 -13.94
CA ASP A 90 0.22 10.30 -13.23
C ASP A 90 0.82 10.05 -11.85
N GLN A 91 0.34 9.05 -11.09
CA GLN A 91 0.75 8.73 -9.70
C GLN A 91 0.69 9.94 -8.73
N LEU A 92 -0.07 11.00 -9.08
CA LEU A 92 -0.11 12.28 -8.37
C LEU A 92 -1.51 12.72 -7.95
N SER A 93 -2.55 12.17 -8.55
CA SER A 93 -3.96 12.54 -8.24
C SER A 93 -4.35 12.02 -6.85
N VAL A 94 -4.00 10.77 -6.55
CA VAL A 94 -4.01 10.21 -5.20
C VAL A 94 -2.64 9.63 -4.89
N THR A 95 -2.00 10.10 -3.83
CA THR A 95 -0.65 9.69 -3.44
C THR A 95 -0.69 8.64 -2.33
N HIS A 96 0.44 7.95 -2.13
CA HIS A 96 0.60 7.05 -0.97
C HIS A 96 0.41 7.78 0.36
N ALA A 97 0.76 9.07 0.46
CA ALA A 97 0.54 9.86 1.67
C ALA A 97 -0.95 10.06 2.00
N MET A 98 -1.79 10.31 0.99
CA MET A 98 -3.25 10.37 1.16
C MET A 98 -3.80 9.03 1.65
N MET A 99 -3.41 7.93 1.00
CA MET A 99 -3.87 6.58 1.36
C MET A 99 -3.34 6.12 2.74
N LEU A 100 -2.16 6.57 3.18
CA LEU A 100 -1.67 6.34 4.54
C LEU A 100 -2.63 6.96 5.57
N VAL A 101 -3.00 8.22 5.39
CA VAL A 101 -3.94 8.90 6.32
C VAL A 101 -5.31 8.23 6.28
N ASP A 102 -5.81 7.83 5.10
CA ASP A 102 -7.06 7.09 4.98
C ASP A 102 -7.00 5.77 5.76
N ALA A 103 -5.90 5.01 5.63
CA ALA A 103 -5.72 3.73 6.30
C ALA A 103 -5.67 3.88 7.84
N PHE A 104 -4.89 4.83 8.35
CA PHE A 104 -4.79 5.04 9.81
C PHE A 104 -6.09 5.57 10.42
N ASN A 105 -6.78 6.49 9.75
CA ASN A 105 -8.07 6.99 10.23
C ASN A 105 -9.15 5.89 10.19
N THR A 106 -9.15 5.04 9.15
CA THR A 106 -10.05 3.88 9.09
C THR A 106 -9.72 2.90 10.23
N ARG A 107 -8.43 2.60 10.47
CA ARG A 107 -8.03 1.78 11.61
C ARG A 107 -8.52 2.38 12.94
N ALA A 108 -8.41 3.69 13.13
CA ALA A 108 -8.86 4.37 14.34
C ALA A 108 -10.38 4.27 14.58
N VAL A 109 -11.17 4.12 13.51
CA VAL A 109 -12.61 3.82 13.59
C VAL A 109 -12.83 2.35 13.93
N LEU A 110 -12.14 1.43 13.23
CA LEU A 110 -12.31 -0.01 13.41
C LEU A 110 -11.97 -0.49 14.82
N VAL A 111 -10.90 0.01 15.44
CA VAL A 111 -10.52 -0.39 16.81
C VAL A 111 -11.49 0.08 17.91
N LYS A 112 -12.44 0.95 17.58
CA LYS A 112 -13.52 1.36 18.48
C LYS A 112 -14.78 0.49 18.32
N ASP A 113 -14.86 -0.30 17.27
CA ASP A 113 -15.95 -1.24 17.05
C ASP A 113 -15.74 -2.47 17.95
N PRO A 114 -16.67 -2.78 18.88
CA PRO A 114 -16.52 -3.91 19.80
C PRO A 114 -16.47 -5.27 19.08
N ARG A 115 -16.85 -5.32 17.81
CA ARG A 115 -16.80 -6.52 16.98
C ARG A 115 -15.41 -6.79 16.39
N ILE A 116 -14.45 -5.84 16.53
CA ILE A 116 -13.10 -5.93 15.95
C ILE A 116 -12.06 -6.03 17.08
N ALA A 117 -11.28 -7.12 17.06
CA ALA A 117 -10.22 -7.38 18.05
C ALA A 117 -8.90 -6.72 17.69
N LYS A 118 -8.43 -6.94 16.46
CA LYS A 118 -7.14 -6.47 15.95
C LYS A 118 -7.29 -6.05 14.48
N VAL A 119 -6.47 -5.12 14.01
CA VAL A 119 -6.49 -4.67 12.61
C VAL A 119 -5.11 -4.86 11.99
N GLY A 120 -5.03 -5.73 10.99
CA GLY A 120 -3.90 -5.84 10.05
C GLY A 120 -4.16 -5.01 8.79
N ILE A 121 -3.14 -4.85 7.96
CA ILE A 121 -3.23 -4.11 6.70
C ILE A 121 -2.71 -4.93 5.53
N ALA A 122 -3.47 -4.98 4.43
CA ALA A 122 -3.06 -5.53 3.15
C ALA A 122 -3.20 -4.49 2.04
N GLY A 123 -2.40 -4.60 1.00
CA GLY A 123 -2.55 -3.72 -0.15
C GLY A 123 -1.77 -4.20 -1.36
N TRP A 124 -2.22 -3.78 -2.55
CA TRP A 124 -1.67 -4.17 -3.83
C TRP A 124 -0.99 -2.98 -4.52
N SER A 125 0.23 -3.16 -5.02
CA SER A 125 0.96 -2.14 -5.79
C SER A 125 1.07 -0.82 -5.00
N LEU A 126 0.37 0.24 -5.39
CA LEU A 126 0.27 1.50 -4.63
C LEU A 126 -0.24 1.26 -3.20
N GLY A 127 -1.31 0.46 -3.04
CA GLY A 127 -1.80 0.03 -1.72
C GLY A 127 -0.79 -0.84 -0.98
N GLY A 128 -0.02 -1.68 -1.70
CA GLY A 128 1.09 -2.44 -1.16
C GLY A 128 2.20 -1.55 -0.61
N THR A 129 2.51 -0.46 -1.32
CA THR A 129 3.44 0.57 -0.84
C THR A 129 2.93 1.19 0.47
N VAL A 130 1.64 1.50 0.55
CA VAL A 130 1.02 2.02 1.79
C VAL A 130 1.10 1.00 2.92
N ALA A 131 0.75 -0.27 2.65
CA ALA A 131 0.84 -1.35 3.65
C ALA A 131 2.27 -1.56 4.17
N LEU A 132 3.29 -1.42 3.30
CA LEU A 132 4.69 -1.52 3.69
C LEU A 132 5.12 -0.35 4.57
N TYR A 133 4.93 0.90 4.09
CA TYR A 133 5.41 2.08 4.81
C TYR A 133 4.54 2.47 6.01
N SER A 134 3.34 1.91 6.17
CA SER A 134 2.55 2.07 7.41
C SER A 134 3.22 1.45 8.65
N ALA A 135 4.25 0.60 8.44
CA ALA A 135 5.11 0.09 9.51
C ALA A 135 6.20 1.07 9.97
N TRP A 136 6.44 2.18 9.26
CA TRP A 136 7.47 3.15 9.60
C TRP A 136 7.07 3.98 10.84
N SER A 137 7.88 3.88 11.92
CA SER A 137 7.52 4.43 13.24
C SER A 137 7.20 5.92 13.26
N PRO A 138 7.87 6.82 12.52
CA PRO A 138 7.48 8.22 12.50
C PRO A 138 6.05 8.48 12.01
N LEU A 139 5.48 7.60 11.16
CA LEU A 139 4.07 7.69 10.78
C LEU A 139 3.15 7.22 11.91
N THR A 140 3.53 6.16 12.62
CA THR A 140 2.72 5.66 13.75
C THR A 140 2.70 6.62 14.92
N GLU A 141 3.78 7.38 15.14
CA GLU A 141 3.85 8.42 16.19
C GLU A 141 2.86 9.57 15.95
N VAL A 142 2.60 9.90 14.68
CA VAL A 142 1.70 11.00 14.30
C VAL A 142 0.26 10.52 14.04
N LEU A 143 0.11 9.39 13.34
CA LEU A 143 -1.19 8.90 12.87
C LEU A 143 -1.87 7.93 13.83
N GLY A 144 -1.15 7.39 14.81
CA GLY A 144 -1.66 6.47 15.83
C GLY A 144 -1.01 5.09 15.74
N ALA A 145 -1.36 4.23 16.69
CA ALA A 145 -0.74 2.92 16.88
C ALA A 145 -0.57 2.10 15.60
N PRO A 146 0.47 1.25 15.50
CA PRO A 146 0.75 0.44 14.32
C PRO A 146 -0.37 -0.58 14.03
N PHE A 147 -0.42 -1.09 12.80
CA PHE A 147 -1.21 -2.26 12.45
C PHE A 147 -0.63 -3.51 13.09
N ALA A 148 -1.47 -4.50 13.39
CA ALA A 148 -1.02 -5.75 14.03
C ALA A 148 -0.20 -6.65 13.08
N ALA A 149 -0.38 -6.49 11.77
CA ALA A 149 0.36 -7.23 10.74
C ALA A 149 0.27 -6.48 9.40
N HIS A 150 1.26 -6.64 8.52
CA HIS A 150 1.36 -5.98 7.23
C HIS A 150 1.54 -6.99 6.10
N LEU A 151 0.73 -6.92 5.06
CA LEU A 151 0.80 -7.77 3.87
C LEU A 151 0.85 -6.93 2.59
N PRO A 152 2.01 -6.41 2.21
CA PRO A 152 2.20 -5.73 0.94
C PRO A 152 2.39 -6.72 -0.22
N PHE A 153 1.54 -6.61 -1.26
CA PHE A 153 1.69 -7.29 -2.54
C PHE A 153 2.42 -6.36 -3.51
N TYR A 154 3.52 -6.83 -4.06
CA TYR A 154 4.34 -6.12 -5.05
C TYR A 154 4.44 -4.60 -4.82
N PRO A 155 4.91 -4.19 -3.63
CA PRO A 155 5.00 -2.78 -3.27
C PRO A 155 6.09 -2.05 -4.05
N ALA A 156 5.89 -0.75 -4.33
CA ALA A 156 6.96 0.13 -4.79
C ALA A 156 7.84 0.55 -3.60
N ALA A 157 8.88 -0.22 -3.32
CA ALA A 157 9.77 -0.01 -2.17
C ALA A 157 10.98 0.88 -2.50
N HIS A 158 10.79 1.95 -3.25
CA HIS A 158 11.86 2.85 -3.69
C HIS A 158 12.19 3.98 -2.70
N LEU A 159 11.36 4.18 -1.67
CA LEU A 159 11.59 5.18 -0.63
C LEU A 159 12.65 4.70 0.36
N ARG A 160 13.56 5.57 0.74
CA ARG A 160 14.64 5.31 1.70
C ARG A 160 14.58 6.34 2.82
N PRO A 161 13.85 6.03 3.92
CA PRO A 161 13.82 6.90 5.08
C PRO A 161 15.19 7.03 5.73
N GLU A 162 15.50 8.22 6.22
CA GLU A 162 16.72 8.48 7.01
C GLU A 162 16.60 7.87 8.41
N ILE A 163 15.41 7.96 9.00
CA ILE A 163 15.10 7.33 10.28
C ILE A 163 14.77 5.87 10.03
N GLN A 164 15.63 4.97 10.46
CA GLN A 164 15.49 3.52 10.32
C GLN A 164 14.79 2.92 11.54
N ASN A 165 13.61 3.44 11.88
CA ASN A 165 12.78 2.95 12.97
C ASN A 165 11.45 2.43 12.41
N TRP A 166 11.18 1.15 12.64
CA TRP A 166 10.02 0.44 12.11
C TRP A 166 9.30 -0.29 13.22
N SER A 167 8.00 -0.50 13.04
CA SER A 167 7.19 -1.33 13.93
C SER A 167 7.71 -2.76 13.98
N ASP A 168 7.62 -3.38 15.14
CA ASP A 168 7.92 -4.83 15.33
C ASP A 168 6.80 -5.75 14.83
N SER A 169 5.74 -5.20 14.25
CA SER A 169 4.63 -5.99 13.68
C SER A 169 5.13 -6.85 12.52
N PRO A 170 4.64 -8.09 12.39
CA PRO A 170 5.02 -8.99 11.30
C PRO A 170 4.68 -8.39 9.92
N ILE A 171 5.63 -8.53 8.97
CA ILE A 171 5.45 -8.09 7.57
C ILE A 171 5.69 -9.30 6.66
N LEU A 172 4.69 -9.68 5.85
CA LEU A 172 4.86 -10.66 4.77
C LEU A 172 4.76 -9.94 3.42
N ILE A 173 5.87 -9.87 2.69
CA ILE A 173 5.93 -9.25 1.37
C ILE A 173 5.82 -10.35 0.32
N LEU A 174 4.85 -10.24 -0.60
CA LEU A 174 4.69 -11.12 -1.76
C LEU A 174 5.07 -10.35 -3.03
N HIS A 175 6.07 -10.84 -3.78
CA HIS A 175 6.62 -10.09 -4.92
C HIS A 175 6.94 -10.99 -6.11
N GLY A 176 6.77 -10.46 -7.33
CA GLY A 176 7.18 -11.13 -8.57
C GLY A 176 8.64 -10.80 -8.92
N GLU A 177 9.41 -11.83 -9.33
CA GLU A 177 10.82 -11.65 -9.73
C GLU A 177 10.96 -10.79 -11.00
N ALA A 178 10.06 -10.96 -11.97
CA ALA A 178 10.07 -10.26 -13.25
C ALA A 178 9.26 -8.94 -13.25
N ASP A 179 8.93 -8.42 -12.06
CA ASP A 179 8.18 -7.16 -11.93
C ASP A 179 9.04 -5.97 -12.40
N ASP A 180 8.66 -5.37 -13.52
CA ASP A 180 9.31 -4.21 -14.10
C ASP A 180 8.62 -2.87 -13.79
N TRP A 181 7.45 -2.91 -13.10
CA TRP A 181 6.75 -1.72 -12.62
C TRP A 181 7.23 -1.30 -11.24
N THR A 182 7.31 -2.26 -10.31
CA THR A 182 7.82 -2.08 -8.95
C THR A 182 8.96 -3.08 -8.69
N PRO A 183 10.15 -2.88 -9.28
CA PRO A 183 11.20 -3.87 -9.35
C PRO A 183 11.63 -4.44 -8.00
N LEU A 184 11.78 -5.77 -7.95
CA LEU A 184 12.12 -6.56 -6.77
C LEU A 184 13.34 -6.04 -6.00
N HIS A 185 14.41 -5.59 -6.70
CA HIS A 185 15.64 -5.11 -6.07
C HIS A 185 15.44 -3.95 -5.07
N PHE A 186 14.35 -3.17 -5.22
CA PHE A 186 14.03 -2.13 -4.23
C PHE A 186 13.50 -2.72 -2.93
N VAL A 187 12.72 -3.81 -3.01
CA VAL A 187 12.24 -4.54 -1.83
C VAL A 187 13.41 -5.23 -1.14
N GLU A 188 14.24 -5.96 -1.90
CA GLU A 188 15.45 -6.63 -1.38
C GLU A 188 16.37 -5.65 -0.65
N GLY A 189 16.54 -4.43 -1.19
CA GLY A 189 17.36 -3.39 -0.56
C GLY A 189 16.72 -2.74 0.68
N LEU A 190 15.42 -2.94 0.94
CA LEU A 190 14.73 -2.41 2.12
C LEU A 190 14.54 -3.48 3.22
N VAL A 191 14.28 -4.73 2.86
CA VAL A 191 14.01 -5.84 3.79
C VAL A 191 15.01 -5.95 4.94
N PRO A 192 16.35 -5.79 4.74
CA PRO A 192 17.32 -5.85 5.84
C PRO A 192 17.12 -4.80 6.93
N GLN A 193 16.33 -3.75 6.67
CA GLN A 193 16.03 -2.68 7.62
C GLN A 193 14.72 -2.93 8.39
N LEU A 194 13.93 -3.92 7.98
CA LEU A 194 12.63 -4.24 8.55
C LEU A 194 12.78 -5.37 9.60
N PRO A 195 12.46 -5.15 10.89
CA PRO A 195 12.82 -6.09 11.97
C PRO A 195 12.15 -7.46 11.82
N ASN A 196 10.89 -7.53 11.37
CA ASN A 196 10.09 -8.76 11.30
C ASN A 196 9.50 -8.99 9.91
N ALA A 197 10.30 -8.77 8.85
CA ALA A 197 9.85 -8.93 7.49
C ALA A 197 10.28 -10.28 6.90
N THR A 198 9.33 -10.92 6.22
CA THR A 198 9.58 -12.07 5.34
C THR A 198 9.24 -11.67 3.92
N LEU A 199 10.17 -11.86 2.99
CA LEU A 199 9.96 -11.68 1.57
C LEU A 199 9.78 -13.05 0.90
N HIS A 200 8.66 -13.22 0.20
CA HIS A 200 8.43 -14.36 -0.68
C HIS A 200 8.42 -13.89 -2.13
N VAL A 201 9.29 -14.47 -2.94
CA VAL A 201 9.47 -14.12 -4.36
C VAL A 201 8.91 -15.23 -5.23
N TYR A 202 8.07 -14.87 -6.20
CA TYR A 202 7.54 -15.78 -7.22
C TYR A 202 8.43 -15.70 -8.46
N PRO A 203 9.13 -16.80 -8.83
CA PRO A 203 10.01 -16.83 -9.99
C PRO A 203 9.28 -16.50 -11.29
N ASN A 204 9.88 -15.66 -12.13
CA ASN A 204 9.35 -15.21 -13.42
C ASN A 204 7.98 -14.50 -13.37
N ALA A 205 7.40 -14.26 -12.22
CA ALA A 205 6.12 -13.58 -12.09
C ALA A 205 6.28 -12.07 -12.29
N HIS A 206 5.39 -11.49 -13.08
CA HIS A 206 5.32 -10.05 -13.35
C HIS A 206 4.47 -9.29 -12.30
N HIS A 207 4.34 -7.97 -12.47
CA HIS A 207 3.46 -7.14 -11.67
C HIS A 207 2.01 -7.64 -11.73
N SER A 208 1.30 -7.61 -10.60
CA SER A 208 -0.07 -8.16 -10.47
C SER A 208 -0.17 -9.66 -10.81
N PHE A 209 0.81 -10.45 -10.41
CA PHE A 209 0.86 -11.90 -10.67
C PHE A 209 -0.39 -12.67 -10.19
N ASP A 210 -1.14 -12.11 -9.25
CA ASP A 210 -2.37 -12.67 -8.72
C ASP A 210 -3.63 -12.30 -9.53
N CYS A 211 -3.50 -11.52 -10.62
CA CYS A 211 -4.62 -11.22 -11.54
C CYS A 211 -4.91 -12.37 -12.53
N GLY A 212 -5.99 -12.24 -13.30
CA GLY A 212 -6.36 -13.20 -14.35
C GLY A 212 -5.93 -12.79 -15.76
N LYS A 213 -4.99 -11.84 -15.92
CA LYS A 213 -4.62 -11.30 -17.24
C LYS A 213 -3.44 -12.06 -17.86
N GLU A 214 -3.46 -12.22 -19.19
CA GLU A 214 -2.28 -12.58 -19.93
C GLU A 214 -1.25 -11.45 -19.92
N LEU A 215 0.01 -11.76 -20.32
CA LEU A 215 1.08 -10.78 -20.39
C LEU A 215 0.64 -9.56 -21.20
N THR A 216 0.52 -8.43 -20.54
CA THR A 216 -0.03 -7.20 -21.10
C THR A 216 0.92 -6.04 -20.85
N TRP A 217 1.25 -5.29 -21.91
CA TRP A 217 2.02 -4.06 -21.82
C TRP A 217 1.11 -2.86 -21.52
N LEU A 218 1.42 -2.10 -20.49
CA LEU A 218 0.72 -0.87 -20.08
C LEU A 218 1.57 0.36 -20.43
N PRO A 219 1.43 0.96 -21.62
CA PRO A 219 2.35 1.99 -22.12
C PRO A 219 2.33 3.30 -21.33
N LYS A 220 1.26 3.55 -20.58
CA LYS A 220 1.10 4.77 -19.76
C LYS A 220 1.56 4.60 -18.32
N ALA A 221 1.87 3.38 -17.88
CA ALA A 221 2.29 3.12 -16.51
C ALA A 221 3.53 3.96 -16.15
N VAL A 222 3.40 4.80 -15.11
CA VAL A 222 4.51 5.61 -14.60
C VAL A 222 5.24 4.84 -13.51
N HIS A 223 6.57 4.81 -13.58
CA HIS A 223 7.40 4.14 -12.59
C HIS A 223 8.76 4.84 -12.39
N LEU A 224 9.44 4.52 -11.29
CA LEU A 224 10.79 4.99 -10.93
C LEU A 224 11.75 3.80 -10.77
N ASN A 225 11.77 2.90 -11.76
CA ASN A 225 12.44 1.59 -11.70
C ASN A 225 13.97 1.59 -11.55
N LYS A 226 14.62 2.74 -11.61
CA LYS A 226 16.09 2.85 -11.52
C LYS A 226 16.56 3.77 -10.40
N ARG A 227 15.66 4.31 -9.60
CA ARG A 227 16.02 5.38 -8.65
C ARG A 227 15.29 5.25 -7.34
N THR A 228 16.02 5.46 -6.25
CA THR A 228 15.45 5.62 -4.91
C THR A 228 15.19 7.09 -4.62
N ALA A 229 14.21 7.35 -3.77
CA ALA A 229 13.95 8.65 -3.17
C ALA A 229 14.26 8.58 -1.67
N ARG A 230 15.05 9.54 -1.17
CA ARG A 230 15.34 9.67 0.25
C ARG A 230 14.22 10.45 0.93
N ILE A 231 13.85 10.02 2.13
CA ILE A 231 12.98 10.76 3.04
C ILE A 231 13.83 11.21 4.22
N ASP A 232 13.90 12.51 4.47
CA ASP A 232 14.62 13.06 5.62
C ASP A 232 13.81 12.91 6.92
N LYS A 233 14.38 13.33 8.04
CA LYS A 233 13.75 13.26 9.38
C LYS A 233 12.43 14.04 9.50
N ASN A 234 12.18 15.01 8.65
CA ASN A 234 10.97 15.81 8.60
C ASN A 234 9.96 15.30 7.54
N GLY A 235 10.28 14.19 6.89
CA GLY A 235 9.43 13.60 5.85
C GLY A 235 9.61 14.21 4.45
N HIS A 236 10.55 15.14 4.25
CA HIS A 236 10.78 15.71 2.92
C HIS A 236 11.44 14.71 2.01
N MET A 237 10.86 14.56 0.82
CA MET A 237 11.32 13.63 -0.19
C MET A 237 12.26 14.30 -1.18
N SER A 238 13.37 13.64 -1.52
CA SER A 238 14.29 14.06 -2.56
C SER A 238 14.82 12.87 -3.36
N GLY A 239 15.03 13.06 -4.66
CA GLY A 239 15.61 12.06 -5.57
C GLY A 239 16.92 12.56 -6.18
N ASN A 240 17.85 11.65 -6.48
CA ASN A 240 19.02 11.96 -7.28
C ASN A 240 18.64 12.00 -8.75
N LEU A 241 18.86 13.14 -9.43
CA LEU A 241 18.65 13.24 -10.88
C LEU A 241 19.94 12.86 -11.63
N PHE A 242 20.65 13.82 -12.16
CA PHE A 242 21.89 13.61 -12.91
C PHE A 242 23.07 14.15 -12.10
N TRP A 243 24.23 13.55 -12.22
CA TRP A 243 25.49 13.98 -11.58
C TRP A 243 25.41 14.19 -10.05
N GLY A 244 24.57 13.40 -9.34
CA GLY A 244 24.44 13.50 -7.90
C GLY A 244 23.64 14.69 -7.38
N ILE A 245 23.06 15.51 -8.26
CA ILE A 245 22.20 16.64 -7.86
C ILE A 245 20.90 16.07 -7.25
N ARG A 246 20.63 16.46 -6.00
CA ARG A 246 19.39 16.14 -5.32
C ARG A 246 18.28 17.10 -5.73
N TRP A 247 17.16 16.55 -6.18
CA TRP A 247 15.97 17.31 -6.55
C TRP A 247 14.85 17.06 -5.55
N PRO A 248 14.19 18.13 -5.03
CA PRO A 248 13.06 17.96 -4.13
C PRO A 248 11.85 17.36 -4.86
N LEU A 249 11.08 16.51 -4.15
CA LEU A 249 9.91 15.82 -4.67
C LEU A 249 8.65 16.10 -3.83
N ASN A 250 8.63 17.22 -3.10
CA ASN A 250 7.58 17.54 -2.13
C ASN A 250 6.35 18.21 -2.74
N GLN A 251 6.48 18.75 -3.94
CA GLN A 251 5.42 19.47 -4.63
C GLN A 251 4.98 18.74 -5.91
N ARG A 252 3.70 18.86 -6.27
CA ARG A 252 3.15 18.23 -7.47
C ARG A 252 3.92 18.59 -8.74
N TRP A 253 4.28 19.86 -8.92
CA TRP A 253 5.02 20.34 -10.09
C TRP A 253 6.45 19.74 -10.17
N GLN A 254 7.11 19.55 -9.03
CA GLN A 254 8.46 18.94 -8.95
C GLN A 254 8.42 17.50 -9.47
N ARG A 255 7.43 16.70 -9.04
CA ARG A 255 7.24 15.33 -9.52
C ARG A 255 6.84 15.26 -10.97
N ARG A 256 5.91 16.11 -11.43
CA ARG A 256 5.54 16.18 -12.86
C ARG A 256 6.75 16.45 -13.73
N TRP A 257 7.62 17.35 -13.32
CA TRP A 257 8.86 17.67 -14.04
C TRP A 257 9.78 16.43 -14.09
N VAL A 258 10.02 15.75 -12.98
CA VAL A 258 10.84 14.52 -12.91
C VAL A 258 10.26 13.42 -13.79
N ILE A 259 8.96 13.13 -13.69
CA ILE A 259 8.29 12.13 -14.52
C ILE A 259 8.43 12.46 -16.02
N ARG A 260 8.29 13.74 -16.39
CA ARG A 260 8.41 14.19 -17.77
C ARG A 260 9.84 14.03 -18.34
N ILE A 261 10.85 14.35 -17.54
CA ILE A 261 12.25 14.29 -17.96
C ILE A 261 12.75 12.84 -18.02
N LEU A 262 12.47 12.05 -17.01
CA LEU A 262 12.96 10.68 -16.93
C LEU A 262 12.21 9.74 -17.89
N ARG A 263 11.04 10.11 -18.39
CA ARG A 263 10.21 9.33 -19.33
C ARG A 263 10.03 7.86 -18.90
N ASN A 264 9.94 7.61 -17.60
CA ASN A 264 9.76 6.27 -17.06
C ASN A 264 8.30 5.85 -17.24
N ARG A 265 8.00 5.31 -18.41
CA ARG A 265 6.67 4.84 -18.79
C ARG A 265 6.74 3.46 -19.42
N GLY A 266 5.69 2.71 -19.13
CA GLY A 266 5.48 1.36 -19.63
C GLY A 266 5.92 0.30 -18.64
N ALA A 267 5.04 -0.66 -18.40
CA ALA A 267 5.30 -1.81 -17.53
C ALA A 267 4.47 -3.01 -18.00
N HIS A 268 4.91 -4.20 -17.65
CA HIS A 268 4.17 -5.44 -17.89
C HIS A 268 3.33 -5.80 -16.66
N VAL A 269 2.14 -6.34 -16.93
CA VAL A 269 1.31 -7.02 -15.94
C VAL A 269 0.96 -8.41 -16.48
N GLN A 270 0.95 -9.41 -15.60
CA GLN A 270 0.61 -10.78 -15.99
C GLN A 270 0.11 -11.55 -14.77
N GLY A 271 -0.96 -12.29 -14.93
CA GLY A 271 -1.38 -13.30 -13.98
C GLY A 271 -0.57 -14.59 -14.12
N ASP A 272 -0.21 -15.18 -12.99
CA ASP A 272 0.39 -16.50 -12.87
C ASP A 272 -0.50 -17.36 -11.99
N PRO A 273 -1.18 -18.38 -12.53
CA PRO A 273 -2.12 -19.19 -11.76
C PRO A 273 -1.49 -19.89 -10.55
N THR A 274 -0.22 -20.29 -10.64
CA THR A 274 0.50 -20.97 -9.55
C THR A 274 0.85 -19.99 -8.45
N ALA A 275 1.44 -18.84 -8.82
CA ALA A 275 1.75 -17.77 -7.88
C ALA A 275 0.49 -17.22 -7.20
N ARG A 276 -0.62 -17.05 -7.96
CA ARG A 276 -1.92 -16.62 -7.43
C ARG A 276 -2.46 -17.59 -6.37
N ALA A 277 -2.48 -18.91 -6.69
CA ALA A 277 -3.01 -19.91 -5.75
C ALA A 277 -2.19 -19.96 -4.45
N ASP A 278 -0.86 -19.88 -4.55
CA ASP A 278 0.03 -19.84 -3.37
C ASP A 278 -0.13 -18.53 -2.60
N ALA A 279 -0.25 -17.38 -3.30
CA ALA A 279 -0.45 -16.08 -2.66
C ALA A 279 -1.77 -16.00 -1.88
N LEU A 280 -2.88 -16.51 -2.42
CA LEU A 280 -4.16 -16.61 -1.72
C LEU A 280 -4.03 -17.43 -0.43
N LYS A 281 -3.34 -18.58 -0.52
CA LYS A 281 -3.09 -19.46 0.64
C LYS A 281 -2.24 -18.75 1.69
N ARG A 282 -1.07 -18.22 1.30
CA ARG A 282 -0.14 -17.53 2.23
C ARG A 282 -0.77 -16.33 2.90
N ALA A 283 -1.49 -15.51 2.13
CA ALA A 283 -2.18 -14.33 2.65
C ALA A 283 -3.23 -14.69 3.70
N ARG A 284 -4.00 -15.75 3.45
CA ARG A 284 -4.99 -16.27 4.40
C ARG A 284 -4.31 -16.81 5.67
N GLU A 285 -3.34 -17.70 5.54
CA GLU A 285 -2.62 -18.30 6.66
C GLU A 285 -1.92 -17.26 7.52
N PHE A 286 -1.28 -16.27 6.90
CA PHE A 286 -0.62 -15.16 7.59
C PHE A 286 -1.61 -14.39 8.48
N PHE A 287 -2.76 -13.97 7.95
CA PHE A 287 -3.70 -13.21 8.76
C PHE A 287 -4.44 -14.07 9.81
N ILE A 288 -4.72 -15.36 9.55
CA ILE A 288 -5.23 -16.25 10.58
C ILE A 288 -4.24 -16.32 11.76
N GLN A 289 -2.95 -16.48 11.48
CA GLN A 289 -1.91 -16.56 12.51
C GLN A 289 -1.76 -15.25 13.30
N GLN A 290 -1.87 -14.10 12.64
CA GLN A 290 -1.57 -12.80 13.26
C GLN A 290 -2.79 -12.13 13.90
N LEU A 291 -3.99 -12.38 13.40
CA LEU A 291 -5.21 -11.67 13.80
C LEU A 291 -6.25 -12.58 14.45
N GLY A 292 -6.17 -13.89 14.19
CA GLY A 292 -7.08 -14.88 14.76
C GLY A 292 -6.92 -15.14 16.27
#